data_061e81bb6fc4165b973eea2a9c502426
#
_entry.id   061e81bb6fc4165b973eea2a9c502426
#
_cell.length_a   1.000
_cell.length_b   1.000
_cell.length_c   1.000
_cell.angle_alpha   90.00
_cell.angle_beta   90.00
_cell.angle_gamma   90.00
#
_symmetry.space_group_name_H-M   'P 1'
#
loop_
_entity.id
_entity.type
_entity.pdbx_description
1 polymer ?
#
loop_
_entity_poly.entity_id
_entity_poly.type
_entity_poly.pdbx_seq_one_letter_code
_entity_poly.pdbx_strand_id
1 'polypeptide(L)'
;MKIQTYNYPKSSFLSLEKDMEIITSTMMKNERLKKLLYYTTQDCLDRPELTEKQNIEMFGKKIKLVPKLYVDGSVQNYIIVSFDNFTKNATNPEFRDNIIEFDIICHFDQWQLKDFQLRPYRIAAELDSVFDKTHLSGIGELEFLGANQMILTDEYAGLCLMYAAIHGEEDKKFMPNPADEEQFLADFNKMMNE
;
A
#
# COMPACT_ATOMS: atom_id res chain seq x y z
N MET A 1 -21.19 21.90 30.53
CA MET A 1 -20.45 22.01 29.27
C MET A 1 -21.03 21.00 28.31
N LYS A 2 -21.79 21.44 27.28
CA LYS A 2 -22.37 20.51 26.30
C LYS A 2 -21.25 20.12 25.33
N ILE A 3 -20.87 18.85 25.31
CA ILE A 3 -19.98 18.29 24.31
C ILE A 3 -20.73 18.40 22.98
N GLN A 4 -20.28 19.29 22.09
CA GLN A 4 -20.73 19.30 20.72
C GLN A 4 -20.25 18.00 20.08
N THR A 5 -21.17 17.07 19.86
CA THR A 5 -20.90 15.92 18.99
C THR A 5 -20.72 16.48 17.58
N TYR A 6 -19.49 16.55 17.13
CA TYR A 6 -19.19 16.80 15.72
C TYR A 6 -19.76 15.63 14.93
N ASN A 7 -20.85 15.89 14.22
CA ASN A 7 -21.29 14.98 13.17
C ASN A 7 -20.27 15.08 12.03
N TYR A 8 -19.35 14.13 11.96
CA TYR A 8 -18.51 14.00 10.79
C TYR A 8 -19.37 13.83 9.54
N PRO A 9 -19.09 14.56 8.46
CA PRO A 9 -19.83 14.39 7.23
C PRO A 9 -19.70 12.94 6.77
N LYS A 10 -20.80 12.27 6.52
CA LYS A 10 -20.81 10.96 5.85
C LYS A 10 -20.34 11.17 4.42
N SER A 11 -19.08 10.91 4.17
CA SER A 11 -18.47 11.03 2.85
C SER A 11 -17.66 9.79 2.53
N SER A 12 -17.85 9.27 1.34
CA SER A 12 -17.07 8.14 0.82
C SER A 12 -15.56 8.45 0.70
N PHE A 13 -15.17 9.72 0.71
CA PHE A 13 -13.75 10.09 0.76
C PHE A 13 -13.10 9.80 2.11
N LEU A 14 -13.86 9.78 3.21
CA LEU A 14 -13.33 9.41 4.53
C LEU A 14 -13.05 7.90 4.63
N SER A 15 -13.77 7.10 3.86
CA SER A 15 -13.48 5.66 3.80
C SER A 15 -12.18 5.37 3.08
N LEU A 16 -11.75 6.20 2.10
CA LEU A 16 -10.47 6.04 1.43
C LEU A 16 -9.26 6.12 2.38
N GLU A 17 -9.36 6.90 3.46
CA GLU A 17 -8.30 6.96 4.48
C GLU A 17 -8.17 5.60 5.18
N LYS A 18 -9.29 4.98 5.56
CA LYS A 18 -9.31 3.64 6.16
C LYS A 18 -8.78 2.57 5.20
N ASP A 19 -9.16 2.68 3.94
CA ASP A 19 -8.70 1.74 2.93
C ASP A 19 -7.19 1.84 2.71
N MET A 20 -6.67 3.05 2.70
CA MET A 20 -5.23 3.27 2.63
C MET A 20 -4.51 2.63 3.82
N GLU A 21 -5.08 2.72 5.01
CA GLU A 21 -4.57 2.07 6.22
C GLU A 21 -4.58 0.55 6.08
N ILE A 22 -5.70 -0.04 5.62
CA ILE A 22 -5.84 -1.48 5.39
C ILE A 22 -4.82 -1.98 4.36
N ILE A 23 -4.72 -1.30 3.22
CA ILE A 23 -3.77 -1.63 2.16
C ILE A 23 -2.34 -1.62 2.70
N THR A 24 -1.96 -0.55 3.38
CA THR A 24 -0.59 -0.37 3.88
C THR A 24 -0.25 -1.38 4.97
N SER A 25 -1.18 -1.63 5.90
CA SER A 25 -0.98 -2.64 6.94
C SER A 25 -0.85 -4.05 6.36
N THR A 26 -1.60 -4.33 5.29
CA THR A 26 -1.52 -5.61 4.58
C THR A 26 -0.16 -5.77 3.89
N MET A 27 0.35 -4.72 3.24
CA MET A 27 1.72 -4.71 2.69
C MET A 27 2.77 -4.97 3.76
N MET A 28 2.63 -4.33 4.93
CA MET A 28 3.60 -4.43 6.03
C MET A 28 3.64 -5.82 6.71
N LYS A 29 2.65 -6.69 6.48
CA LYS A 29 2.68 -8.09 6.92
C LYS A 29 3.58 -8.97 6.04
N ASN A 30 3.92 -8.53 4.83
CA ASN A 30 4.76 -9.30 3.91
C ASN A 30 6.25 -9.04 4.16
N GLU A 31 6.93 -9.97 4.84
CA GLU A 31 8.36 -9.85 5.18
C GLU A 31 9.27 -9.77 3.95
N ARG A 32 8.93 -10.50 2.87
CA ARG A 32 9.75 -10.48 1.65
C ARG A 32 9.66 -9.12 0.96
N LEU A 33 8.46 -8.53 0.90
CA LEU A 33 8.24 -7.19 0.38
C LEU A 33 9.06 -6.16 1.18
N LYS A 34 9.02 -6.24 2.51
CA LYS A 34 9.79 -5.36 3.39
C LYS A 34 11.29 -5.47 3.13
N LYS A 35 11.84 -6.67 3.01
CA LYS A 35 13.26 -6.90 2.70
C LYS A 35 13.65 -6.31 1.35
N LEU A 36 12.83 -6.48 0.31
CA LEU A 36 13.06 -5.94 -1.03
C LEU A 36 13.12 -4.41 -1.05
N LEU A 37 12.35 -3.75 -0.20
CA LEU A 37 12.30 -2.29 -0.11
C LEU A 37 13.40 -1.72 0.79
N TYR A 38 13.69 -2.39 1.90
CA TYR A 38 14.62 -1.88 2.92
C TYR A 38 16.07 -2.09 2.54
N TYR A 39 16.44 -3.33 2.21
CA TYR A 39 17.83 -3.67 1.91
C TYR A 39 18.19 -3.32 0.47
N THR A 40 19.26 -2.54 0.31
CA THR A 40 19.74 -2.08 -1.00
C THR A 40 20.62 -3.07 -1.73
N THR A 41 21.08 -4.12 -1.05
CA THR A 41 22.00 -5.13 -1.57
C THR A 41 21.30 -6.18 -2.45
N GLN A 42 22.06 -6.86 -3.31
CA GLN A 42 21.52 -7.89 -4.20
C GLN A 42 21.02 -9.14 -3.44
N ASP A 43 21.53 -9.39 -2.22
CA ASP A 43 21.16 -10.48 -1.33
C ASP A 43 20.03 -10.10 -0.34
N CYS A 44 19.23 -9.10 -0.65
CA CYS A 44 18.25 -8.53 0.26
C CYS A 44 17.28 -9.57 0.86
N LEU A 45 16.90 -10.59 0.11
CA LEU A 45 16.00 -11.65 0.56
C LEU A 45 16.64 -12.61 1.59
N ASP A 46 17.97 -12.75 1.56
CA ASP A 46 18.73 -13.58 2.50
C ASP A 46 19.01 -12.84 3.82
N ARG A 47 18.74 -11.55 3.87
CA ARG A 47 18.93 -10.74 5.07
C ARG A 47 17.92 -11.10 6.17
N PRO A 48 18.23 -10.83 7.45
CA PRO A 48 17.30 -11.07 8.55
C PRO A 48 16.01 -10.26 8.38
N GLU A 49 14.99 -10.62 9.11
CA GLU A 49 13.76 -9.84 9.20
C GLU A 49 14.04 -8.45 9.80
N LEU A 50 13.21 -7.49 9.44
CA LEU A 50 13.34 -6.13 9.93
C LEU A 50 12.96 -6.06 11.41
N THR A 51 13.74 -5.32 12.16
CA THR A 51 13.40 -4.96 13.54
C THR A 51 12.19 -4.00 13.57
N GLU A 52 11.53 -3.89 14.71
CA GLU A 52 10.39 -2.97 14.89
C GLU A 52 10.75 -1.52 14.49
N LYS A 53 11.90 -1.03 14.92
CA LYS A 53 12.39 0.29 14.54
C LYS A 53 12.54 0.45 13.02
N GLN A 54 13.08 -0.56 12.33
CA GLN A 54 13.23 -0.54 10.87
C GLN A 54 11.87 -0.59 10.17
N ASN A 55 10.90 -1.34 10.70
CA ASN A 55 9.53 -1.37 10.18
C ASN A 55 8.88 0.02 10.26
N ILE A 56 9.04 0.73 11.38
CA ILE A 56 8.55 2.11 11.54
C ILE A 56 9.21 3.03 10.52
N GLU A 57 10.52 2.91 10.31
CA GLU A 57 11.24 3.74 9.34
C GLU A 57 10.83 3.50 7.88
N MET A 58 10.25 2.35 7.55
CA MET A 58 9.75 2.08 6.21
C MET A 58 8.56 2.97 5.84
N PHE A 59 7.69 3.24 6.83
CA PHE A 59 6.51 4.07 6.63
C PHE A 59 6.92 5.53 6.36
N GLY A 60 6.38 6.13 5.34
CA GLY A 60 6.73 7.49 4.92
C GLY A 60 8.08 7.63 4.22
N LYS A 61 9.05 6.72 4.47
CA LYS A 61 10.34 6.73 3.77
C LYS A 61 10.33 5.84 2.52
N LYS A 62 9.83 4.62 2.63
CA LYS A 62 9.82 3.62 1.55
C LYS A 62 8.44 3.38 0.96
N ILE A 63 7.42 3.41 1.81
CA ILE A 63 6.02 3.35 1.41
C ILE A 63 5.44 4.76 1.57
N LYS A 64 5.00 5.33 0.47
CA LYS A 64 4.51 6.71 0.39
C LYS A 64 3.04 6.72 -0.03
N LEU A 65 2.25 7.53 0.66
CA LEU A 65 0.81 7.68 0.42
C LEU A 65 0.48 9.00 -0.31
N VAL A 66 1.48 9.57 -0.97
CA VAL A 66 1.33 10.81 -1.72
C VAL A 66 1.76 10.56 -3.16
N PRO A 67 1.03 11.04 -4.16
CA PRO A 67 1.31 10.80 -5.58
C PRO A 67 2.50 11.63 -6.08
N LYS A 68 3.51 11.80 -5.23
CA LYS A 68 4.71 12.55 -5.58
C LYS A 68 5.94 11.95 -4.90
N LEU A 69 6.92 11.58 -5.71
CA LEU A 69 8.23 11.21 -5.23
C LEU A 69 9.14 12.46 -5.23
N TYR A 70 9.68 12.78 -4.07
CA TYR A 70 10.80 13.70 -3.98
C TYR A 70 12.07 12.89 -4.12
N VAL A 71 12.76 13.06 -5.25
CA VAL A 71 14.04 12.40 -5.51
C VAL A 71 15.14 13.28 -4.90
N ASP A 72 15.72 12.80 -3.82
CA ASP A 72 16.78 13.50 -3.08
C ASP A 72 18.20 13.04 -3.45
N GLY A 73 18.33 12.28 -4.56
CA GLY A 73 19.60 11.69 -5.01
C GLY A 73 20.05 10.49 -4.19
N SER A 74 19.25 10.02 -3.25
CA SER A 74 19.55 8.82 -2.47
C SER A 74 19.21 7.56 -3.25
N VAL A 75 20.12 6.58 -3.25
CA VAL A 75 19.94 5.27 -3.91
C VAL A 75 18.97 4.42 -3.10
N GLN A 76 17.68 4.50 -3.42
CA GLN A 76 16.60 3.85 -2.65
C GLN A 76 15.52 3.26 -3.55
N ASN A 77 14.67 2.42 -2.93
CA ASN A 77 13.48 1.87 -3.57
C ASN A 77 12.24 2.38 -2.83
N TYR A 78 11.17 2.59 -3.58
CA TYR A 78 9.92 3.14 -3.04
C TYR A 78 8.72 2.40 -3.61
N ILE A 79 7.63 2.39 -2.85
CA ILE A 79 6.29 2.15 -3.35
C ILE A 79 5.45 3.38 -3.02
N ILE A 80 4.77 3.91 -4.03
CA ILE A 80 3.71 4.90 -3.84
C ILE A 80 2.40 4.17 -3.95
N VAL A 81 1.50 4.39 -3.01
CA VAL A 81 0.12 3.88 -3.07
C VAL A 81 -0.80 5.06 -3.29
N SER A 82 -1.62 4.97 -4.32
CA SER A 82 -2.59 6.02 -4.66
C SER A 82 -3.91 5.42 -5.13
N PHE A 83 -4.94 6.26 -5.15
CA PHE A 83 -6.23 5.94 -5.71
C PHE A 83 -6.44 6.77 -6.99
N ASP A 84 -6.93 6.11 -8.04
CA ASP A 84 -7.33 6.75 -9.28
C ASP A 84 -8.78 6.38 -9.63
N ASN A 85 -9.41 7.19 -10.49
CA ASN A 85 -10.75 6.94 -11.03
C ASN A 85 -11.85 6.66 -9.97
N PHE A 86 -11.85 7.40 -8.85
CA PHE A 86 -12.90 7.27 -7.85
C PHE A 86 -14.24 7.79 -8.36
N THR A 87 -15.02 6.91 -8.99
CA THR A 87 -16.26 7.24 -9.69
C THR A 87 -17.44 6.50 -9.09
N LYS A 88 -18.64 7.01 -9.38
CA LYS A 88 -19.88 6.37 -8.97
C LYS A 88 -20.10 5.10 -9.80
N ASN A 89 -20.35 3.98 -9.13
CA ASN A 89 -20.69 2.74 -9.81
C ASN A 89 -21.94 2.89 -10.66
N ALA A 90 -21.89 2.44 -11.91
CA ALA A 90 -22.98 2.62 -12.87
C ALA A 90 -24.21 1.76 -12.52
N THR A 91 -24.01 0.62 -11.90
CA THR A 91 -25.07 -0.35 -11.58
C THR A 91 -25.68 -0.12 -10.21
N ASN A 92 -24.85 0.24 -9.23
CA ASN A 92 -25.32 0.51 -7.87
C ASN A 92 -24.74 1.85 -7.36
N PRO A 93 -25.61 2.90 -7.24
CA PRO A 93 -25.17 4.24 -6.85
C PRO A 93 -24.61 4.36 -5.43
N GLU A 94 -24.80 3.37 -4.56
CA GLU A 94 -24.25 3.32 -3.21
C GLU A 94 -22.77 2.92 -3.20
N PHE A 95 -22.31 2.30 -4.29
CA PHE A 95 -20.91 1.90 -4.46
C PHE A 95 -20.12 2.91 -5.27
N ARG A 96 -18.80 2.82 -5.15
CA ARG A 96 -17.85 3.60 -5.93
C ARG A 96 -16.85 2.66 -6.57
N ASP A 97 -16.59 2.87 -7.84
CA ASP A 97 -15.51 2.22 -8.55
C ASP A 97 -14.22 2.99 -8.27
N ASN A 98 -13.17 2.28 -7.98
CA ASN A 98 -11.87 2.83 -7.64
C ASN A 98 -10.77 2.00 -8.28
N ILE A 99 -9.67 2.63 -8.63
CA ILE A 99 -8.44 1.97 -9.03
C ILE A 99 -7.40 2.25 -7.94
N ILE A 100 -6.80 1.18 -7.44
CA ILE A 100 -5.67 1.24 -6.54
C ILE A 100 -4.41 1.09 -7.38
N GLU A 101 -3.52 2.06 -7.29
CA GLU A 101 -2.25 2.06 -8.00
C GLU A 101 -1.08 1.85 -7.03
N PHE A 102 -0.17 0.96 -7.42
CA PHE A 102 1.10 0.75 -6.73
C PHE A 102 2.23 1.10 -7.69
N ASP A 103 2.81 2.28 -7.50
CA ASP A 103 4.00 2.70 -8.24
C ASP A 103 5.25 2.16 -7.57
N ILE A 104 5.83 1.13 -8.14
CA ILE A 104 7.09 0.51 -7.71
C ILE A 104 8.22 1.27 -8.37
N ILE A 105 9.04 1.96 -7.60
CA ILE A 105 10.11 2.82 -8.09
C ILE A 105 11.43 2.33 -7.52
N CYS A 106 12.36 1.95 -8.38
CA CYS A 106 13.68 1.46 -8.00
C CYS A 106 14.78 2.28 -8.68
N HIS A 107 15.84 2.57 -7.92
CA HIS A 107 17.06 3.12 -8.48
C HIS A 107 17.76 2.05 -9.33
N PHE A 108 18.32 2.43 -10.48
CA PHE A 108 18.88 1.45 -11.44
C PHE A 108 20.01 0.61 -10.83
N ASP A 109 20.85 1.17 -9.95
CA ASP A 109 21.91 0.43 -9.23
C ASP A 109 21.41 -0.70 -8.35
N GLN A 110 20.12 -0.64 -7.96
CA GLN A 110 19.49 -1.63 -7.11
C GLN A 110 18.54 -2.55 -7.87
N TRP A 111 18.46 -2.39 -9.17
CA TRP A 111 17.51 -3.14 -10.00
C TRP A 111 17.80 -4.63 -10.01
N GLN A 112 19.08 -5.00 -10.10
CA GLN A 112 19.51 -6.39 -10.16
C GLN A 112 19.68 -7.00 -8.77
N LEU A 113 19.08 -8.17 -8.57
CA LEU A 113 19.27 -9.04 -7.42
C LEU A 113 20.20 -10.21 -7.79
N LYS A 114 20.49 -11.09 -6.83
CA LYS A 114 21.18 -12.37 -7.08
C LYS A 114 20.42 -13.20 -8.12
N ASP A 115 21.12 -14.10 -8.79
CA ASP A 115 20.57 -15.08 -9.73
C ASP A 115 19.76 -14.45 -10.88
N PHE A 116 20.22 -13.29 -11.39
CA PHE A 116 19.60 -12.54 -12.48
C PHE A 116 18.16 -12.11 -12.22
N GLN A 117 17.72 -12.09 -10.96
CA GLN A 117 16.41 -11.60 -10.58
C GLN A 117 16.36 -10.07 -10.65
N LEU A 118 15.19 -9.53 -10.95
CA LEU A 118 14.98 -8.09 -11.06
C LEU A 118 14.08 -7.61 -9.91
N ARG A 119 14.57 -6.67 -9.13
CA ARG A 119 13.91 -6.15 -7.93
C ARG A 119 12.49 -5.62 -8.19
N PRO A 120 12.22 -4.77 -9.20
CA PRO A 120 10.87 -4.27 -9.44
C PRO A 120 9.87 -5.39 -9.70
N TYR A 121 10.26 -6.40 -10.47
CA TYR A 121 9.39 -7.55 -10.76
C TYR A 121 9.18 -8.45 -9.53
N ARG A 122 10.17 -8.54 -8.64
CA ARG A 122 10.00 -9.26 -7.37
C ARG A 122 9.07 -8.53 -6.43
N ILE A 123 9.18 -7.20 -6.34
CA ILE A 123 8.25 -6.37 -5.58
C ILE A 123 6.84 -6.51 -6.15
N ALA A 124 6.69 -6.44 -7.48
CA ALA A 124 5.42 -6.63 -8.15
C ALA A 124 4.79 -8.00 -7.82
N ALA A 125 5.58 -9.07 -7.87
CA ALA A 125 5.11 -10.42 -7.55
C ALA A 125 4.67 -10.55 -6.08
N GLU A 126 5.37 -9.92 -5.14
CA GLU A 126 4.96 -9.92 -3.72
C GLU A 126 3.67 -9.11 -3.51
N LEU A 127 3.49 -7.97 -4.19
CA LEU A 127 2.23 -7.21 -4.14
C LEU A 127 1.08 -8.00 -4.77
N ASP A 128 1.30 -8.56 -5.94
CA ASP A 128 0.28 -9.34 -6.64
C ASP A 128 -0.18 -10.55 -5.83
N SER A 129 0.76 -11.27 -5.21
CA SER A 129 0.43 -12.40 -4.33
C SER A 129 -0.40 -12.02 -3.09
N VAL A 130 -0.33 -10.77 -2.67
CA VAL A 130 -1.06 -10.25 -1.52
C VAL A 130 -2.43 -9.69 -1.91
N PHE A 131 -2.53 -9.05 -3.08
CA PHE A 131 -3.69 -8.26 -3.44
C PHE A 131 -4.60 -8.87 -4.49
N ASP A 132 -4.07 -9.61 -5.49
CA ASP A 132 -4.93 -10.19 -6.52
C ASP A 132 -5.92 -11.18 -5.92
N LYS A 133 -7.21 -10.99 -6.24
CA LYS A 133 -8.34 -11.78 -5.74
C LYS A 133 -8.46 -11.84 -4.22
N THR A 134 -7.83 -10.89 -3.53
CA THR A 134 -7.94 -10.77 -2.07
C THR A 134 -9.09 -9.85 -1.72
N HIS A 135 -9.97 -10.33 -0.85
CA HIS A 135 -11.05 -9.51 -0.30
C HIS A 135 -10.52 -8.70 0.89
N LEU A 136 -10.56 -7.39 0.76
CA LEU A 136 -10.22 -6.46 1.85
C LEU A 136 -11.50 -5.83 2.40
N SER A 137 -11.58 -5.74 3.72
CA SER A 137 -12.70 -5.11 4.40
C SER A 137 -12.87 -3.65 3.92
N GLY A 138 -14.10 -3.25 3.58
CA GLY A 138 -14.41 -1.91 3.07
C GLY A 138 -14.04 -1.64 1.61
N ILE A 139 -13.13 -2.42 1.02
CA ILE A 139 -12.68 -2.25 -0.37
C ILE A 139 -13.30 -3.31 -1.29
N GLY A 140 -13.62 -4.48 -0.75
CA GLY A 140 -14.09 -5.62 -1.52
C GLY A 140 -12.96 -6.47 -2.09
N GLU A 141 -13.26 -7.21 -3.15
CA GLU A 141 -12.29 -8.03 -3.87
C GLU A 141 -11.48 -7.16 -4.83
N LEU A 142 -10.18 -7.31 -4.80
CA LEU A 142 -9.27 -6.63 -5.71
C LEU A 142 -9.03 -7.48 -6.95
N GLU A 143 -9.18 -6.89 -8.12
CA GLU A 143 -8.96 -7.52 -9.41
C GLU A 143 -7.80 -6.84 -10.12
N PHE A 144 -6.78 -7.61 -10.49
CA PHE A 144 -5.65 -7.10 -11.26
C PHE A 144 -6.09 -6.64 -12.65
N LEU A 145 -5.85 -5.36 -12.96
CA LEU A 145 -6.18 -4.76 -14.25
C LEU A 145 -5.00 -4.76 -15.23
N GLY A 146 -3.80 -4.62 -14.72
CA GLY A 146 -2.62 -4.55 -15.56
C GLY A 146 -1.41 -3.94 -14.87
N ALA A 147 -0.29 -3.96 -15.58
CA ALA A 147 0.96 -3.34 -15.16
C ALA A 147 1.61 -2.59 -16.32
N ASN A 148 2.11 -1.41 -16.04
CA ASN A 148 2.82 -0.56 -16.99
C ASN A 148 4.24 -0.28 -16.52
N GLN A 149 5.18 -0.19 -17.47
CA GLN A 149 6.52 0.30 -17.15
C GLN A 149 6.49 1.82 -16.95
N MET A 150 7.27 2.28 -15.98
CA MET A 150 7.46 3.69 -15.70
C MET A 150 8.95 4.04 -15.78
N ILE A 151 9.26 5.12 -16.49
CA ILE A 151 10.58 5.75 -16.49
C ILE A 151 10.37 7.16 -15.92
N LEU A 152 10.94 7.43 -14.75
CA LEU A 152 10.75 8.70 -14.07
C LEU A 152 11.91 9.66 -14.34
N THR A 153 13.13 9.15 -14.24
CA THR A 153 14.37 9.89 -14.48
C THR A 153 15.42 8.95 -15.08
N ASP A 154 16.60 9.46 -15.34
CA ASP A 154 17.75 8.65 -15.80
C ASP A 154 18.20 7.62 -14.74
N GLU A 155 17.85 7.85 -13.47
CA GLU A 155 18.27 7.01 -12.34
C GLU A 155 17.16 6.13 -11.79
N TYR A 156 15.89 6.49 -12.03
CA TYR A 156 14.72 5.81 -11.44
C TYR A 156 13.75 5.34 -12.50
N ALA A 157 13.41 4.07 -12.40
CA ALA A 157 12.38 3.45 -13.21
C ALA A 157 11.65 2.35 -12.41
N GLY A 158 10.57 1.81 -12.95
CA GLY A 158 9.83 0.76 -12.27
C GLY A 158 8.57 0.32 -12.99
N LEU A 159 7.57 -0.04 -12.20
CA LEU A 159 6.28 -0.57 -12.66
C LEU A 159 5.16 0.12 -11.91
N CYS A 160 4.08 0.44 -12.60
CA CYS A 160 2.79 0.78 -12.01
C CYS A 160 1.88 -0.44 -12.11
N LEU A 161 1.40 -0.97 -10.99
CA LEU A 161 0.40 -2.02 -10.92
C LEU A 161 -0.95 -1.38 -10.63
N MET A 162 -2.00 -1.82 -11.32
CA MET A 162 -3.35 -1.31 -11.16
C MET A 162 -4.30 -2.44 -10.79
N TYR A 163 -5.13 -2.17 -9.76
CA TYR A 163 -6.18 -3.09 -9.30
C TYR A 163 -7.51 -2.36 -9.25
N ALA A 164 -8.55 -2.98 -9.81
CA ALA A 164 -9.91 -2.51 -9.61
C ALA A 164 -10.40 -2.87 -8.21
N ALA A 165 -11.12 -1.95 -7.60
CA ALA A 165 -11.81 -2.15 -6.35
C ALA A 165 -13.23 -1.58 -6.43
N ILE A 166 -14.19 -2.26 -5.80
CA ILE A 166 -15.56 -1.77 -5.69
C ILE A 166 -15.80 -1.38 -4.23
N HIS A 167 -15.92 -0.09 -4.01
CA HIS A 167 -16.11 0.51 -2.70
C HIS A 167 -17.57 0.51 -2.30
N GLY A 168 -17.92 -0.07 -1.17
CA GLY A 168 -19.27 -0.12 -0.67
C GLY A 168 -19.35 -0.04 0.86
N GLU A 169 -20.56 0.13 1.40
CA GLU A 169 -20.76 -0.07 2.83
C GLU A 169 -20.53 -1.55 3.15
N GLU A 170 -19.71 -1.82 4.15
CA GLU A 170 -19.46 -3.18 4.62
C GLU A 170 -20.73 -3.88 5.05
N ASP A 171 -20.94 -5.07 4.53
CA ASP A 171 -21.93 -5.98 5.10
C ASP A 171 -21.43 -6.35 6.51
N LYS A 172 -22.16 -5.94 7.56
CA LYS A 172 -21.79 -6.14 8.99
C LYS A 172 -21.43 -7.57 9.38
N LYS A 173 -21.63 -8.53 8.45
CA LYS A 173 -21.26 -9.94 8.60
C LYS A 173 -19.76 -10.25 8.42
N PHE A 174 -19.00 -9.34 7.82
CA PHE A 174 -17.57 -9.51 7.53
C PHE A 174 -16.66 -8.60 8.36
N MET A 175 -17.19 -7.93 9.36
CA MET A 175 -16.35 -7.15 10.26
C MET A 175 -15.36 -8.10 10.96
N PRO A 176 -14.04 -7.85 10.89
CA PRO A 176 -13.09 -8.47 11.79
C PRO A 176 -13.55 -8.19 13.23
N ASN A 177 -13.23 -9.11 14.14
CA ASN A 177 -13.60 -8.94 15.54
C ASN A 177 -13.17 -7.54 16.00
N PRO A 178 -14.07 -6.72 16.56
CA PRO A 178 -13.73 -5.34 16.98
C PRO A 178 -12.51 -5.26 17.89
N ALA A 179 -12.22 -6.33 18.65
CA ALA A 179 -11.05 -6.42 19.49
C ALA A 179 -9.72 -6.46 18.68
N ASP A 180 -9.73 -7.05 17.48
CA ASP A 180 -8.55 -7.15 16.64
C ASP A 180 -8.29 -5.80 15.94
N GLU A 181 -9.35 -5.07 15.59
CA GLU A 181 -9.28 -3.73 15.02
C GLU A 181 -8.82 -2.69 16.04
N GLU A 182 -9.37 -2.74 17.27
CA GLU A 182 -8.94 -1.87 18.37
C GLU A 182 -7.47 -2.11 18.75
N GLN A 183 -7.04 -3.38 18.78
CA GLN A 183 -5.64 -3.74 19.09
C GLN A 183 -4.70 -3.20 18.00
N PHE A 184 -5.07 -3.37 16.73
CA PHE A 184 -4.28 -2.87 15.60
C PHE A 184 -4.17 -1.32 15.62
N LEU A 185 -5.29 -0.63 15.80
CA LEU A 185 -5.32 0.83 15.91
C LEU A 185 -4.51 1.35 17.11
N ALA A 186 -4.56 0.64 18.24
CA ALA A 186 -3.77 0.99 19.41
C ALA A 186 -2.27 0.85 19.14
N ASP A 187 -1.85 -0.24 18.49
CA ASP A 187 -0.46 -0.50 18.15
C ASP A 187 0.04 0.50 17.08
N PHE A 188 -0.77 0.81 16.07
CA PHE A 188 -0.46 1.81 15.05
C PHE A 188 -0.33 3.22 15.64
N ASN A 189 -1.28 3.65 16.46
CA ASN A 189 -1.22 4.97 17.11
C ASN A 189 -0.05 5.09 18.09
N LYS A 190 0.33 4.00 18.76
CA LYS A 190 1.51 3.94 19.60
C LYS A 190 2.78 4.12 18.78
N MET A 191 2.87 3.45 17.61
CA MET A 191 3.98 3.58 16.68
C MET A 191 4.14 5.00 16.10
N MET A 192 3.03 5.72 15.88
CA MET A 192 3.06 7.07 15.29
C MET A 192 3.35 8.19 16.30
N ASN A 193 3.21 7.93 17.62
CA ASN A 193 3.35 8.93 18.68
C ASN A 193 4.65 8.77 19.51
N GLU A 194 5.48 7.77 19.22
CA GLU A 194 6.85 7.58 19.71
C GLU A 194 7.90 8.05 18.69
#